data_434e8d500da84ca252741c8f0f510464
#
_entry.id   434e8d500da84ca252741c8f0f510464
#
_cell.length_a   1.000
_cell.length_b   1.000
_cell.length_c   1.000
_cell.angle_alpha   90.00
_cell.angle_beta   90.00
_cell.angle_gamma   90.00
#
_symmetry.space_group_name_H-M   'P 1'
#
loop_
_entity.id
_entity.type
_entity.pdbx_description
1 polymer ?
#
loop_
_entity_poly.entity_id
_entity_poly.type
_entity_poly.pdbx_seq_one_letter_code
_entity_poly.pdbx_strand_id
1 'polypeptide(L)'
;MELKQLSINDGQEIYEMLRGIRKVENSFTNPVCGMSYDEFQKWLVIQDEWSKNKNIPEGFVGQTIHWLIDNDIPIGIGKIRHRLTEHSRKNGGNIGYAISEKYRGKGFGTKILELLLVQAQNMKIEEIMLTVDKYNYASKKVIEKNGGKLFDENEKKWYFKFY
;
A
#
# COMPACT_ATOMS: atom_id res chain seq x y z
N MET A 1 15.71 -7.98 -3.93
CA MET A 1 14.52 -7.15 -3.64
C MET A 1 13.41 -8.05 -3.12
N GLU A 2 12.88 -7.74 -1.97
CA GLU A 2 11.86 -8.57 -1.32
C GLU A 2 10.76 -7.72 -0.68
N LEU A 3 9.61 -8.35 -0.48
CA LEU A 3 8.50 -7.77 0.27
C LEU A 3 8.49 -8.40 1.68
N LYS A 4 8.64 -7.56 2.70
CA LYS A 4 8.68 -8.01 4.09
C LYS A 4 7.44 -7.50 4.84
N GLN A 5 6.72 -8.41 5.48
CA GLN A 5 5.55 -8.03 6.27
C GLN A 5 5.96 -7.21 7.50
N LEU A 6 5.15 -6.21 7.83
CA LEU A 6 5.29 -5.40 9.04
C LEU A 6 5.45 -6.28 10.28
N SER A 7 6.40 -5.94 11.14
CA SER A 7 6.62 -6.57 12.45
C SER A 7 6.55 -5.51 13.55
N ILE A 8 6.07 -5.89 14.71
CA ILE A 8 6.10 -5.02 15.90
C ILE A 8 7.52 -4.65 16.34
N ASN A 9 8.52 -5.38 15.85
CA ASN A 9 9.94 -5.14 16.11
C ASN A 9 10.63 -4.26 15.06
N ASP A 10 9.90 -3.76 14.06
CA ASP A 10 10.46 -2.87 13.07
C ASP A 10 10.98 -1.59 13.73
N GLY A 11 12.14 -1.13 13.29
CA GLY A 11 12.88 -0.09 13.98
C GLY A 11 13.02 1.22 13.20
N GLN A 12 14.06 1.93 13.57
CA GLN A 12 14.36 3.29 13.10
C GLN A 12 14.43 3.40 11.57
N GLU A 13 14.96 2.40 10.89
CA GLU A 13 15.12 2.42 9.43
C GLU A 13 13.78 2.49 8.70
N ILE A 14 12.79 1.74 9.17
CA ILE A 14 11.42 1.78 8.63
C ILE A 14 10.79 3.14 8.93
N TYR A 15 10.92 3.62 10.16
CA TYR A 15 10.42 4.93 10.56
C TYR A 15 10.97 6.05 9.67
N GLU A 16 12.27 6.07 9.43
CA GLU A 16 12.93 7.08 8.57
C GLU A 16 12.47 6.95 7.11
N MET A 17 12.32 5.74 6.60
CA MET A 17 11.80 5.52 5.24
C MET A 17 10.39 6.12 5.10
N LEU A 18 9.51 5.87 6.07
CA LEU A 18 8.14 6.38 6.05
C LEU A 18 8.09 7.91 6.15
N ARG A 19 9.03 8.54 6.82
CA ARG A 19 9.15 10.02 6.86
C ARG A 19 9.46 10.62 5.50
N GLY A 20 10.01 9.85 4.57
CA GLY A 20 10.23 10.24 3.17
C GLY A 20 8.98 10.14 2.29
N ILE A 21 7.82 9.85 2.87
CA ILE A 21 6.53 9.75 2.18
C ILE A 21 5.59 10.79 2.80
N ARG A 22 4.97 11.63 1.97
CA ARG A 22 4.03 12.66 2.44
C ARG A 22 2.83 12.04 3.15
N LYS A 23 2.19 12.81 4.00
CA LYS A 23 1.00 12.37 4.76
C LYS A 23 -0.13 11.92 3.83
N VAL A 24 -0.38 12.67 2.76
CA VAL A 24 -1.31 12.28 1.69
C VAL A 24 -0.64 12.61 0.36
N GLU A 25 -0.54 11.61 -0.50
CA GLU A 25 0.01 11.77 -1.84
C GLU A 25 -0.63 10.76 -2.77
N ASN A 26 -1.18 11.24 -3.89
CA ASN A 26 -1.82 10.37 -4.89
C ASN A 26 -2.84 9.41 -4.27
N SER A 27 -3.66 9.91 -3.35
CA SER A 27 -4.66 9.14 -2.59
C SER A 27 -4.08 8.09 -1.64
N PHE A 28 -2.77 8.00 -1.50
CA PHE A 28 -2.14 7.17 -0.47
C PHE A 28 -1.98 7.98 0.82
N THR A 29 -2.47 7.43 1.94
CA THR A 29 -2.35 8.05 3.26
C THR A 29 -1.24 7.39 4.06
N ASN A 30 -0.29 8.20 4.53
CA ASN A 30 0.80 7.78 5.39
C ASN A 30 0.58 8.36 6.80
N PRO A 31 -0.02 7.60 7.74
CA PRO A 31 -0.31 8.12 9.07
C PRO A 31 0.96 8.34 9.92
N VAL A 32 2.08 7.75 9.54
CA VAL A 32 3.35 7.88 10.27
C VAL A 32 3.99 9.26 10.05
N CYS A 33 3.62 9.96 8.98
CA CYS A 33 4.09 11.33 8.74
C CYS A 33 3.64 12.24 9.89
N GLY A 34 4.61 12.78 10.61
CA GLY A 34 4.35 13.63 11.79
C GLY A 34 4.28 12.87 13.13
N MET A 35 4.34 11.55 13.12
CA MET A 35 4.42 10.78 14.36
C MET A 35 5.83 10.87 14.99
N SER A 36 5.89 10.83 16.34
CA SER A 36 7.12 10.53 17.04
C SER A 36 7.49 9.05 16.84
N TYR A 37 8.71 8.68 17.18
CA TYR A 37 9.12 7.28 17.14
C TYR A 37 8.29 6.39 18.08
N ASP A 38 7.96 6.88 19.27
CA ASP A 38 7.09 6.15 20.20
C ASP A 38 5.68 5.94 19.63
N GLU A 39 5.11 6.95 18.99
CA GLU A 39 3.81 6.84 18.32
C GLU A 39 3.87 5.84 17.16
N PHE A 40 4.95 5.84 16.40
CA PHE A 40 5.19 4.86 15.34
C PHE A 40 5.21 3.43 15.89
N GLN A 41 5.89 3.20 17.00
CA GLN A 41 5.94 1.86 17.63
C GLN A 41 4.56 1.38 18.06
N LYS A 42 3.72 2.26 18.61
CA LYS A 42 2.32 1.96 18.94
C LYS A 42 1.49 1.65 17.69
N TRP A 43 1.72 2.40 16.62
CA TRP A 43 1.07 2.18 15.34
C TRP A 43 1.42 0.79 14.76
N LEU A 44 2.66 0.33 14.90
CA LEU A 44 3.06 -1.01 14.47
C LEU A 44 2.23 -2.10 15.16
N VAL A 45 2.00 -1.96 16.46
CA VAL A 45 1.20 -2.92 17.24
C VAL A 45 -0.24 -2.96 16.73
N ILE A 46 -0.84 -1.79 16.46
CA ILE A 46 -2.20 -1.69 15.94
C ILE A 46 -2.29 -2.37 14.56
N GLN A 47 -1.33 -2.11 13.68
CA GLN A 47 -1.35 -2.70 12.34
C GLN A 47 -1.09 -4.21 12.36
N ASP A 48 -0.28 -4.70 13.28
CA ASP A 48 -0.10 -6.14 13.49
C ASP A 48 -1.42 -6.80 13.90
N GLU A 49 -2.17 -6.19 14.80
CA GLU A 49 -3.49 -6.67 15.20
C GLU A 49 -4.47 -6.69 14.01
N TRP A 50 -4.50 -5.64 13.21
CA TRP A 50 -5.38 -5.56 12.03
C TRP A 50 -5.04 -6.62 10.99
N SER A 51 -3.76 -6.97 10.84
CA SER A 51 -3.35 -8.05 9.94
C SER A 51 -3.92 -9.42 10.36
N LYS A 52 -4.22 -9.57 11.64
CA LYS A 52 -4.82 -10.77 12.24
C LYS A 52 -6.33 -10.64 12.43
N ASN A 53 -6.95 -9.62 11.86
CA ASN A 53 -8.38 -9.30 12.01
C ASN A 53 -8.82 -9.06 13.46
N LYS A 54 -7.92 -8.44 14.26
CA LYS A 54 -8.17 -8.13 15.68
C LYS A 54 -8.31 -6.63 15.90
N ASN A 55 -9.24 -6.25 16.77
CA ASN A 55 -9.44 -4.87 17.24
C ASN A 55 -9.61 -3.85 16.11
N ILE A 56 -10.30 -4.26 15.04
CA ILE A 56 -10.55 -3.40 13.89
C ILE A 56 -11.73 -2.49 14.21
N PRO A 57 -11.58 -1.15 14.07
CA PRO A 57 -12.69 -0.22 14.27
C PRO A 57 -13.84 -0.49 13.32
N GLU A 58 -15.05 -0.14 13.75
CA GLU A 58 -16.24 -0.24 12.92
C GLU A 58 -16.05 0.53 11.60
N GLY A 59 -16.48 -0.07 10.50
CA GLY A 59 -16.35 0.51 9.15
C GLY A 59 -15.00 0.24 8.46
N PHE A 60 -14.04 -0.36 9.17
CA PHE A 60 -12.74 -0.74 8.61
C PHE A 60 -12.67 -2.25 8.37
N VAL A 61 -11.68 -2.67 7.62
CA VAL A 61 -11.40 -4.09 7.36
C VAL A 61 -9.97 -4.42 7.75
N GLY A 62 -9.67 -5.69 7.95
CA GLY A 62 -8.32 -6.15 8.15
C GLY A 62 -7.44 -5.73 6.99
N GLN A 63 -6.20 -5.40 7.28
CA GLN A 63 -5.19 -5.07 6.28
C GLN A 63 -3.82 -5.58 6.71
N THR A 64 -2.99 -5.88 5.75
CA THR A 64 -1.61 -6.29 5.97
C THR A 64 -0.68 -5.29 5.31
N ILE A 65 0.30 -4.81 6.06
CA ILE A 65 1.29 -3.86 5.58
C ILE A 65 2.60 -4.59 5.30
N HIS A 66 3.25 -4.21 4.22
CA HIS A 66 4.53 -4.76 3.79
C HIS A 66 5.50 -3.62 3.45
N TRP A 67 6.78 -3.90 3.65
CA TRP A 67 7.87 -3.03 3.24
C TRP A 67 8.56 -3.60 2.02
N LEU A 68 8.87 -2.77 1.04
CA LEU A 68 9.76 -3.15 -0.05
C LEU A 68 11.20 -2.92 0.42
N ILE A 69 11.98 -3.98 0.44
CA ILE A 69 13.38 -3.96 0.87
C ILE A 69 14.28 -4.27 -0.33
N ASP A 70 15.26 -3.43 -0.58
CA ASP A 70 16.27 -3.63 -1.62
C ASP A 70 17.67 -3.51 -1.02
N ASN A 71 18.48 -4.58 -1.10
CA ASN A 71 19.81 -4.63 -0.49
C ASN A 71 19.80 -4.21 0.99
N ASP A 72 18.87 -4.77 1.75
CA ASP A 72 18.61 -4.49 3.17
C ASP A 72 18.15 -3.05 3.47
N ILE A 73 17.83 -2.27 2.46
CA ILE A 73 17.36 -0.89 2.60
C ILE A 73 15.85 -0.83 2.37
N PRO A 74 15.06 -0.30 3.33
CA PRO A 74 13.63 -0.11 3.11
C PRO A 74 13.39 1.04 2.12
N ILE A 75 12.59 0.76 1.10
CA ILE A 75 12.34 1.63 -0.06
C ILE A 75 10.92 2.20 -0.07
N GLY A 76 9.95 1.42 0.36
CA GLY A 76 8.55 1.80 0.26
C GLY A 76 7.62 0.94 1.09
N ILE A 77 6.34 1.28 1.02
CA ILE A 77 5.26 0.63 1.77
C ILE A 77 4.18 0.13 0.82
N GLY A 78 3.63 -1.04 1.11
CA GLY A 78 2.45 -1.59 0.46
C GLY A 78 1.41 -2.01 1.47
N LYS A 79 0.14 -1.79 1.16
CA LYS A 79 -1.02 -2.15 1.98
C LYS A 79 -1.93 -3.06 1.17
N ILE A 80 -2.37 -4.16 1.79
CA ILE A 80 -3.37 -5.05 1.21
C ILE A 80 -4.55 -5.10 2.17
N ARG A 81 -5.70 -4.54 1.77
CA ARG A 81 -6.95 -4.71 2.50
C ARG A 81 -7.50 -6.08 2.18
N HIS A 82 -7.92 -6.82 3.19
CA HIS A 82 -8.32 -8.22 3.04
C HIS A 82 -9.60 -8.40 2.24
N ARG A 83 -10.45 -7.39 2.20
CA ARG A 83 -11.68 -7.37 1.38
C ARG A 83 -12.02 -5.94 0.96
N LEU A 84 -12.84 -5.83 -0.06
CA LEU A 84 -13.39 -4.55 -0.52
C LEU A 84 -14.66 -4.19 0.27
N THR A 85 -14.83 -2.91 0.53
CA THR A 85 -16.06 -2.32 1.04
C THR A 85 -16.65 -1.42 -0.05
N GLU A 86 -17.87 -0.94 0.13
CA GLU A 86 -18.45 0.06 -0.77
C GLU A 86 -17.54 1.30 -0.88
N HIS A 87 -17.01 1.76 0.24
CA HIS A 87 -16.10 2.90 0.27
C HIS A 87 -14.80 2.61 -0.49
N SER A 88 -14.14 1.48 -0.24
CA SER A 88 -12.86 1.16 -0.90
C SER A 88 -13.01 0.84 -2.38
N ARG A 89 -14.16 0.37 -2.82
CA ARG A 89 -14.45 0.20 -4.26
C ARG A 89 -14.42 1.52 -5.01
N LYS A 90 -14.78 2.62 -4.34
CA LYS A 90 -14.77 3.96 -4.91
C LYS A 90 -13.44 4.68 -4.69
N ASN A 91 -12.72 4.35 -3.64
CA ASN A 91 -11.55 5.08 -3.17
C ASN A 91 -10.45 4.12 -2.74
N GLY A 92 -9.44 3.94 -3.58
CA GLY A 92 -8.22 3.21 -3.26
C GLY A 92 -8.19 1.74 -3.63
N GLY A 93 -9.33 1.06 -3.73
CA GLY A 93 -9.35 -0.39 -3.93
C GLY A 93 -8.80 -1.13 -2.71
N ASN A 94 -8.26 -2.33 -2.91
CA ASN A 94 -7.69 -3.12 -1.82
C ASN A 94 -6.15 -3.18 -1.79
N ILE A 95 -5.47 -2.60 -2.76
CA ILE A 95 -4.01 -2.46 -2.72
C ILE A 95 -3.63 -1.00 -2.86
N GLY A 96 -2.78 -0.53 -1.96
CA GLY A 96 -2.14 0.78 -2.03
C GLY A 96 -0.64 0.64 -1.83
N TYR A 97 0.14 1.52 -2.45
CA TYR A 97 1.59 1.52 -2.30
C TYR A 97 2.16 2.93 -2.44
N ALA A 98 3.33 3.13 -1.84
CA ALA A 98 4.10 4.36 -2.02
C ALA A 98 5.59 4.06 -1.90
N ILE A 99 6.38 4.77 -2.69
CA ILE A 99 7.85 4.70 -2.66
C ILE A 99 8.36 5.98 -1.99
N SER A 100 9.31 5.84 -1.08
CA SER A 100 9.95 6.98 -0.44
C SER A 100 10.60 7.88 -1.49
N GLU A 101 10.46 9.19 -1.31
CA GLU A 101 10.74 10.20 -2.35
C GLU A 101 12.12 10.04 -3.01
N LYS A 102 13.16 9.81 -2.21
CA LYS A 102 14.52 9.66 -2.72
C LYS A 102 14.77 8.43 -3.59
N TYR A 103 13.86 7.48 -3.60
CA TYR A 103 13.97 6.23 -4.38
C TYR A 103 13.08 6.20 -5.61
N ARG A 104 12.37 7.27 -5.91
CA ARG A 104 11.45 7.33 -7.06
C ARG A 104 12.18 7.40 -8.40
N GLY A 105 11.45 7.05 -9.47
CA GLY A 105 12.00 7.09 -10.84
C GLY A 105 12.95 5.95 -11.18
N LYS A 106 12.97 4.88 -10.39
CA LYS A 106 13.91 3.75 -10.55
C LYS A 106 13.22 2.39 -10.78
N GLY A 107 11.92 2.41 -11.04
CA GLY A 107 11.14 1.18 -11.29
C GLY A 107 10.65 0.48 -10.03
N PHE A 108 10.88 1.00 -8.86
CA PHE A 108 10.45 0.36 -7.60
C PHE A 108 8.91 0.30 -7.46
N GLY A 109 8.19 1.27 -8.01
CA GLY A 109 6.72 1.25 -8.01
C GLY A 109 6.15 0.05 -8.76
N THR A 110 6.72 -0.27 -9.92
CA THR A 110 6.34 -1.46 -10.70
C THR A 110 6.63 -2.74 -9.91
N LYS A 111 7.80 -2.80 -9.27
CA LYS A 111 8.22 -3.98 -8.52
C LYS A 111 7.41 -4.21 -7.25
N ILE A 112 7.12 -3.15 -6.51
CA ILE A 112 6.31 -3.31 -5.28
C ILE A 112 4.90 -3.81 -5.62
N LEU A 113 4.27 -3.29 -6.67
CA LEU A 113 2.94 -3.76 -7.07
C LEU A 113 2.98 -5.21 -7.54
N GLU A 114 3.99 -5.62 -8.33
CA GLU A 114 4.19 -7.01 -8.72
C GLU A 114 4.20 -7.94 -7.50
N LEU A 115 5.01 -7.61 -6.50
CA LEU A 115 5.15 -8.42 -5.29
C LEU A 115 3.87 -8.41 -4.43
N LEU A 116 3.18 -7.27 -4.34
CA LEU A 116 1.92 -7.17 -3.61
C LEU A 116 0.81 -8.02 -4.27
N LEU A 117 0.78 -8.07 -5.59
CA LEU A 117 -0.18 -8.91 -6.31
C LEU A 117 0.06 -10.41 -6.02
N VAL A 118 1.32 -10.84 -6.03
CA VAL A 118 1.67 -12.22 -5.63
C VAL A 118 1.23 -12.49 -4.20
N GLN A 119 1.50 -11.56 -3.29
CA GLN A 119 1.11 -11.70 -1.89
C GLN A 119 -0.41 -11.75 -1.72
N ALA A 120 -1.16 -10.90 -2.43
CA ALA A 120 -2.61 -10.92 -2.39
C ALA A 120 -3.18 -12.26 -2.88
N GLN A 121 -2.59 -12.86 -3.90
CA GLN A 121 -2.96 -14.20 -4.38
C GLN A 121 -2.68 -15.26 -3.29
N ASN A 122 -1.51 -15.20 -2.65
CA ASN A 122 -1.16 -16.12 -1.55
C ASN A 122 -2.14 -16.00 -0.37
N MET A 123 -2.65 -14.80 -0.12
CA MET A 123 -3.67 -14.52 0.89
C MET A 123 -5.09 -14.92 0.43
N LYS A 124 -5.22 -15.44 -0.80
CA LYS A 124 -6.51 -15.84 -1.39
C LYS A 124 -7.54 -14.69 -1.46
N ILE A 125 -7.06 -13.49 -1.74
CA ILE A 125 -7.93 -12.34 -2.00
C ILE A 125 -8.63 -12.59 -3.35
N GLU A 126 -9.95 -12.71 -3.32
CA GLU A 126 -10.74 -13.11 -4.49
C GLU A 126 -10.82 -12.01 -5.56
N GLU A 127 -10.95 -10.77 -5.14
CA GLU A 127 -11.10 -9.63 -6.03
C GLU A 127 -10.04 -8.58 -5.71
N ILE A 128 -9.21 -8.27 -6.71
CA ILE A 128 -8.15 -7.28 -6.57
C ILE A 128 -8.46 -6.11 -7.49
N MET A 129 -8.63 -4.93 -6.90
CA MET A 129 -8.81 -3.70 -7.66
C MET A 129 -8.00 -2.56 -7.07
N LEU A 130 -7.60 -1.64 -7.94
CA LEU A 130 -6.94 -0.40 -7.58
C LEU A 130 -7.67 0.77 -8.22
N THR A 131 -7.64 1.91 -7.54
CA THR A 131 -8.12 3.17 -8.09
C THR A 131 -6.94 4.13 -8.24
N VAL A 132 -6.97 4.98 -9.25
CA VAL A 132 -5.90 5.93 -9.55
C VAL A 132 -6.50 7.26 -9.92
N ASP A 133 -5.97 8.33 -9.35
CA ASP A 133 -6.37 9.69 -9.70
C ASP A 133 -5.97 10.02 -11.14
N LYS A 134 -6.84 10.72 -11.86
CA LYS A 134 -6.69 11.00 -13.31
C LYS A 134 -5.43 11.78 -13.69
N TYR A 135 -4.77 12.44 -12.75
CA TYR A 135 -3.50 13.12 -12.99
C TYR A 135 -2.27 12.23 -12.72
N ASN A 136 -2.47 11.06 -12.09
CA ASN A 136 -1.37 10.18 -11.67
C ASN A 136 -1.03 9.16 -12.77
N TYR A 137 -0.46 9.65 -13.86
CA TYR A 137 -0.07 8.81 -15.00
C TYR A 137 1.01 7.78 -14.65
N ALA A 138 1.91 8.12 -13.73
CA ALA A 138 2.96 7.21 -13.30
C ALA A 138 2.37 5.93 -12.68
N SER A 139 1.41 6.07 -11.77
CA SER A 139 0.73 4.92 -11.16
C SER A 139 -0.12 4.15 -12.17
N LYS A 140 -0.80 4.85 -13.08
CA LYS A 140 -1.55 4.21 -14.17
C LYS A 140 -0.65 3.27 -14.98
N LYS A 141 0.52 3.75 -15.39
CA LYS A 141 1.50 2.93 -16.13
C LYS A 141 1.98 1.72 -15.32
N VAL A 142 2.25 1.90 -14.04
CA VAL A 142 2.65 0.82 -13.14
C VAL A 142 1.58 -0.28 -13.09
N ILE A 143 0.32 0.11 -12.97
CA ILE A 143 -0.81 -0.81 -12.91
C ILE A 143 -0.96 -1.57 -14.23
N GLU A 144 -0.91 -0.86 -15.36
CA GLU A 144 -1.00 -1.47 -16.70
C GLU A 144 0.15 -2.43 -16.97
N LYS A 145 1.39 -2.09 -16.59
CA LYS A 145 2.55 -2.98 -16.71
C LYS A 145 2.39 -4.27 -15.91
N ASN A 146 1.66 -4.22 -14.82
CA ASN A 146 1.38 -5.38 -13.97
C ASN A 146 0.12 -6.16 -14.40
N GLY A 147 -0.46 -5.82 -15.54
CA GLY A 147 -1.60 -6.53 -16.09
C GLY A 147 -2.97 -6.03 -15.62
N GLY A 148 -3.02 -4.89 -14.98
CA GLY A 148 -4.29 -4.27 -14.60
C GLY A 148 -5.14 -3.92 -15.80
N LYS A 149 -6.45 -4.19 -15.71
CA LYS A 149 -7.43 -3.90 -16.77
C LYS A 149 -8.36 -2.80 -16.32
N LEU A 150 -8.40 -1.72 -17.11
CA LEU A 150 -9.35 -0.63 -16.88
C LEU A 150 -10.78 -1.17 -17.09
N PHE A 151 -11.64 -1.03 -16.09
CA PHE A 151 -13.02 -1.48 -16.19
C PHE A 151 -14.04 -0.36 -15.97
N ASP A 152 -13.61 0.78 -15.39
CA ASP A 152 -14.49 1.93 -15.18
C ASP A 152 -13.64 3.19 -14.99
N GLU A 153 -14.26 4.34 -15.17
CA GLU A 153 -13.64 5.64 -14.93
C GLU A 153 -14.70 6.70 -14.68
N ASN A 154 -14.31 7.76 -14.00
CA ASN A 154 -15.11 8.98 -13.86
C ASN A 154 -14.21 10.21 -14.11
N GLU A 155 -14.68 11.42 -13.81
CA GLU A 155 -13.90 12.64 -14.01
C GLU A 155 -12.62 12.71 -13.19
N LYS A 156 -12.57 11.99 -12.07
CA LYS A 156 -11.49 12.06 -11.08
C LYS A 156 -10.58 10.84 -11.05
N LYS A 157 -11.08 9.65 -11.41
CA LYS A 157 -10.39 8.38 -11.18
C LYS A 157 -10.53 7.41 -12.34
N TRP A 158 -9.50 6.54 -12.46
CA TRP A 158 -9.52 5.29 -13.20
C TRP A 158 -9.67 4.12 -12.23
N TYR A 159 -10.41 3.09 -12.63
CA TYR A 159 -10.66 1.89 -11.85
C TYR A 159 -10.13 0.67 -12.59
N PHE A 160 -9.22 -0.06 -11.95
CA PHE A 160 -8.55 -1.22 -12.53
C PHE A 160 -8.86 -2.49 -11.75
N LYS A 161 -8.94 -3.62 -12.46
CA LYS A 161 -9.02 -4.96 -11.88
C LYS A 161 -7.86 -5.80 -12.36
N PHE A 162 -7.52 -6.79 -11.55
CA PHE A 162 -6.55 -7.83 -11.89
C PHE A 162 -7.26 -9.18 -11.87
N TYR A 163 -7.06 -9.95 -12.92
CA TYR A 163 -7.73 -11.24 -13.14
C TYR A 163 -6.75 -12.40 -13.05
#